data_65a97d16c84b664edce48a26bb1a4eb7
#
_entry.id   65a97d16c84b664edce48a26bb1a4eb7
#
_cell.length_a   1.000
_cell.length_b   1.000
_cell.length_c   1.000
_cell.angle_alpha   90.00
_cell.angle_beta   90.00
_cell.angle_gamma   90.00
#
_symmetry.space_group_name_H-M   'P 1'
#
loop_
_entity.id
_entity.type
_entity.pdbx_description
1 polymer ?
#
loop_
_entity_poly.entity_id
_entity_poly.type
_entity_poly.pdbx_seq_one_letter_code
_entity_poly.pdbx_strand_id
1 'polypeptide(L)'
;SSTAALFTRVLGWSHLRFDDALSERGSVGARPRPQAAMPHTRLQMLLRGQNILGYKHYADDVVEQFCKKSIENGIDVIRIFDALNDIRNMEAAMKYTKEYGGICEAAISYTISPVHNEEYFVKLAMKLESMGADVICIKDMANLLLPYSAYSLVKKLKENTSLPIHLHTHNTTGTGDMTYLMAVEAGVDIVDCALSPLANGTSQPTTESLVATLKESDRDTGYDLAVMSEAAAYFRKIAAKLTESGDLDPKVLSVDTNTLLYQVPGGMLSNLISQLKQANAEDKYYDVLNEIPVVRKDFGYPPLVTPTSQIVGTQAVLNVLAGRYKTFPNNSKALLRGEYGALPAPVNEEVRKLAIGDDEVITCRPADLIEPELPKYREETKGIAKSEEDVLSYALFPQVASKFFETRDKKVETTVPKATTGVRTIFVEDFGL
;
A
#
# COMPACT_ATOMS: atom_id res chain seq x y z
N SER A 1 -4.49 -13.63 -30.41
CA SER A 1 -3.21 -13.59 -29.70
C SER A 1 -3.32 -12.53 -28.63
N SER A 2 -3.71 -12.94 -27.42
CA SER A 2 -3.77 -12.05 -26.26
C SER A 2 -2.36 -11.95 -25.70
N THR A 3 -1.67 -10.85 -25.99
CA THR A 3 -0.40 -10.51 -25.35
C THR A 3 -0.73 -10.13 -23.90
N ALA A 4 -0.43 -11.02 -22.97
CA ALA A 4 -0.52 -10.73 -21.54
C ALA A 4 0.45 -9.58 -21.24
N ALA A 5 -0.08 -8.41 -20.89
CA ALA A 5 0.74 -7.28 -20.51
C ALA A 5 1.22 -7.49 -19.06
N LEU A 6 2.47 -7.85 -18.89
CA LEU A 6 3.11 -7.89 -17.57
C LEU A 6 3.43 -6.45 -17.16
N PHE A 7 2.80 -5.97 -16.08
CA PHE A 7 3.13 -4.69 -15.49
C PHE A 7 4.22 -4.90 -14.44
N THR A 8 5.40 -4.40 -14.72
CA THR A 8 6.50 -4.40 -13.75
C THR A 8 6.42 -3.11 -12.95
N ARG A 9 6.18 -3.21 -11.65
CA ARG A 9 6.28 -2.10 -10.72
C ARG A 9 7.75 -1.80 -10.47
N VAL A 10 8.32 -0.87 -11.23
CA VAL A 10 9.65 -0.34 -10.98
C VAL A 10 9.53 0.69 -9.85
N LEU A 11 9.92 0.30 -8.65
CA LEU A 11 9.94 1.04 -7.38
C LEU A 11 8.73 0.78 -6.48
N GLY A 12 8.98 -0.03 -5.44
CA GLY A 12 8.08 -0.16 -4.29
C GLY A 12 8.09 1.11 -3.44
N TRP A 13 7.18 2.04 -3.71
CA TRP A 13 7.02 3.31 -2.99
C TRP A 13 6.46 3.16 -1.57
N SER A 14 6.32 1.95 -1.04
CA SER A 14 5.67 1.72 0.24
C SER A 14 6.54 2.00 1.47
N HIS A 15 7.84 2.30 1.33
CA HIS A 15 8.76 2.48 2.47
C HIS A 15 9.67 3.70 2.39
N LEU A 16 9.65 4.47 1.31
CA LEU A 16 10.23 5.82 1.35
C LEU A 16 9.27 6.69 2.18
N ARG A 17 9.72 7.14 3.34
CA ARG A 17 8.99 8.12 4.13
C ARG A 17 8.69 9.30 3.22
N PHE A 18 7.42 9.63 3.08
CA PHE A 18 6.95 10.77 2.30
C PHE A 18 7.61 12.08 2.77
N ASP A 19 8.00 12.10 4.05
CA ASP A 19 8.73 13.19 4.71
C ASP A 19 10.08 13.46 4.04
N ASP A 20 10.83 12.42 3.67
CA ASP A 20 12.17 12.58 3.04
C ASP A 20 12.04 12.96 1.56
N ALA A 21 11.01 12.47 0.89
CA ALA A 21 10.75 12.82 -0.53
C ALA A 21 10.35 14.29 -0.73
N LEU A 22 9.67 14.91 0.24
CA LEU A 22 9.33 16.33 0.22
C LEU A 22 10.47 17.22 0.72
N SER A 23 11.32 16.75 1.66
CA SER A 23 12.37 17.57 2.27
C SER A 23 13.57 17.82 1.36
N GLU A 24 13.89 16.88 0.46
CA GLU A 24 15.10 16.99 -0.38
C GLU A 24 14.83 17.41 -1.83
N ARG A 25 13.58 17.38 -2.32
CA ARG A 25 13.33 17.43 -3.77
C ARG A 25 12.13 18.27 -4.16
N GLY A 26 12.28 19.56 -4.24
CA GLY A 26 11.35 20.56 -4.80
C GLY A 26 10.02 20.10 -5.45
N SER A 27 9.06 20.97 -5.52
CA SER A 27 7.67 20.75 -5.94
C SER A 27 7.49 19.79 -7.13
N VAL A 28 6.43 19.00 -7.09
CA VAL A 28 5.96 18.08 -8.16
C VAL A 28 5.84 18.76 -9.54
N GLY A 29 5.74 20.09 -9.58
CA GLY A 29 5.53 20.86 -10.81
C GLY A 29 6.78 21.17 -11.67
N ALA A 30 8.01 20.85 -11.23
CA ALA A 30 9.24 21.28 -11.92
C ALA A 30 10.04 20.15 -12.60
N ARG A 31 9.53 18.92 -12.62
CA ARG A 31 10.23 17.76 -13.21
C ARG A 31 9.60 17.35 -14.54
N PRO A 32 10.40 16.81 -15.48
CA PRO A 32 9.84 16.10 -16.62
C PRO A 32 8.94 15.00 -16.06
N ARG A 33 7.70 14.94 -16.55
CA ARG A 33 6.74 13.91 -16.12
C ARG A 33 7.40 12.55 -16.31
N PRO A 34 7.31 11.60 -15.36
CA PRO A 34 7.88 10.26 -15.51
C PRO A 34 7.48 9.60 -16.81
N GLN A 35 6.28 9.89 -17.31
CA GLN A 35 5.75 9.45 -18.59
C GLN A 35 6.61 9.90 -19.79
N ALA A 36 7.28 11.07 -19.72
CA ALA A 36 8.19 11.52 -20.78
C ALA A 36 9.45 10.64 -20.88
N ALA A 37 9.90 10.08 -19.75
CA ALA A 37 11.04 9.15 -19.71
C ALA A 37 10.64 7.70 -20.06
N MET A 38 9.37 7.34 -19.87
CA MET A 38 8.84 5.99 -20.09
C MET A 38 7.53 6.01 -20.91
N PRO A 39 7.56 6.45 -22.17
CA PRO A 39 6.36 6.72 -22.96
C PRO A 39 5.53 5.47 -23.30
N HIS A 40 6.12 4.29 -23.17
CA HIS A 40 5.49 2.99 -23.48
C HIS A 40 5.15 2.17 -22.23
N THR A 41 5.37 2.73 -21.03
CA THR A 41 5.11 2.05 -19.76
C THR A 41 4.02 2.78 -19.00
N ARG A 42 2.95 2.07 -18.63
CA ARG A 42 1.88 2.63 -17.80
C ARG A 42 2.36 2.82 -16.38
N LEU A 43 2.08 3.99 -15.82
CA LEU A 43 2.39 4.33 -14.43
C LEU A 43 1.20 4.03 -13.55
N GLN A 44 1.43 3.25 -12.49
CA GLN A 44 0.40 2.85 -11.55
C GLN A 44 0.66 3.47 -10.18
N MET A 45 -0.42 3.95 -9.54
CA MET A 45 -0.40 4.49 -8.20
C MET A 45 -1.38 3.73 -7.30
N LEU A 46 -1.02 3.52 -6.03
CA LEU A 46 -1.90 2.97 -5.00
C LEU A 46 -2.71 4.09 -4.33
N LEU A 47 -4.01 3.85 -4.14
CA LEU A 47 -4.93 4.75 -3.45
C LEU A 47 -5.77 3.98 -2.43
N ARG A 48 -5.79 4.44 -1.18
CA ARG A 48 -6.60 3.82 -0.12
C ARG A 48 -8.02 4.36 -0.12
N GLY A 49 -8.77 4.19 -1.21
CA GLY A 49 -10.15 4.68 -1.31
C GLY A 49 -10.34 6.07 -0.70
N GLN A 50 -11.26 6.19 0.25
CA GLN A 50 -11.56 7.45 0.92
C GLN A 50 -10.42 8.01 1.80
N ASN A 51 -9.47 7.19 2.18
CA ASN A 51 -8.30 7.62 2.96
C ASN A 51 -7.18 8.23 2.10
N ILE A 52 -7.28 8.14 0.78
CA ILE A 52 -6.24 8.60 -0.16
C ILE A 52 -4.87 8.00 0.19
N LEU A 53 -4.00 8.76 0.85
CA LEU A 53 -2.69 8.32 1.35
C LEU A 53 -2.62 8.34 2.89
N GLY A 54 -3.65 8.85 3.56
CA GLY A 54 -3.71 9.07 5.00
C GLY A 54 -4.29 7.89 5.80
N TYR A 55 -4.59 8.19 7.06
CA TYR A 55 -5.16 7.25 8.04
C TYR A 55 -6.58 7.65 8.49
N LYS A 56 -7.16 8.69 7.88
CA LYS A 56 -8.54 9.15 8.08
C LYS A 56 -9.25 9.21 6.75
N HIS A 57 -10.55 9.27 6.74
CA HIS A 57 -11.33 9.61 5.56
C HIS A 57 -11.20 11.10 5.23
N TYR A 58 -11.19 11.42 3.95
CA TYR A 58 -11.25 12.77 3.40
C TYR A 58 -12.60 12.99 2.74
N ALA A 59 -13.01 14.26 2.58
CA ALA A 59 -14.22 14.61 1.84
C ALA A 59 -14.10 14.23 0.35
N ASP A 60 -15.23 14.01 -0.30
CA ASP A 60 -15.29 13.57 -1.70
C ASP A 60 -14.62 14.56 -2.66
N ASP A 61 -14.68 15.86 -2.39
CA ASP A 61 -14.02 16.89 -3.20
C ASP A 61 -12.47 16.79 -3.16
N VAL A 62 -11.91 16.37 -2.02
CA VAL A 62 -10.46 16.11 -1.90
C VAL A 62 -10.08 14.85 -2.68
N VAL A 63 -10.90 13.78 -2.58
CA VAL A 63 -10.69 12.53 -3.35
C VAL A 63 -10.76 12.81 -4.86
N GLU A 64 -11.78 13.56 -5.29
CA GLU A 64 -11.95 13.98 -6.68
C GLU A 64 -10.71 14.69 -7.20
N GLN A 65 -10.31 15.76 -6.52
CA GLN A 65 -9.19 16.58 -6.96
C GLN A 65 -7.87 15.82 -6.95
N PHE A 66 -7.70 14.88 -5.99
CA PHE A 66 -6.52 14.02 -5.93
C PHE A 66 -6.45 13.06 -7.13
N CYS A 67 -7.54 12.37 -7.48
CA CYS A 67 -7.62 11.50 -8.65
C CYS A 67 -7.36 12.27 -9.94
N LYS A 68 -8.02 13.44 -10.11
CA LYS A 68 -7.84 14.34 -11.24
C LYS A 68 -6.38 14.72 -11.42
N LYS A 69 -5.75 15.26 -10.37
CA LYS A 69 -4.36 15.72 -10.43
C LYS A 69 -3.36 14.59 -10.66
N SER A 70 -3.61 13.41 -10.10
CA SER A 70 -2.78 12.24 -10.35
C SER A 70 -2.78 11.86 -11.83
N ILE A 71 -3.94 11.82 -12.46
CA ILE A 71 -4.09 11.48 -13.88
C ILE A 71 -3.50 12.59 -14.76
N GLU A 72 -3.82 13.86 -14.48
CA GLU A 72 -3.24 15.01 -15.21
C GLU A 72 -1.71 15.04 -15.15
N ASN A 73 -1.11 14.54 -14.07
CA ASN A 73 0.34 14.44 -13.89
C ASN A 73 0.95 13.13 -14.41
N GLY A 74 0.17 12.29 -15.12
CA GLY A 74 0.66 11.18 -15.91
C GLY A 74 0.54 9.83 -15.24
N ILE A 75 -0.29 9.66 -14.21
CA ILE A 75 -0.68 8.34 -13.69
C ILE A 75 -1.73 7.75 -14.63
N ASP A 76 -1.47 6.53 -15.11
CA ASP A 76 -2.38 5.83 -16.03
C ASP A 76 -3.36 4.93 -15.28
N VAL A 77 -2.90 4.28 -14.21
CA VAL A 77 -3.68 3.29 -13.44
C VAL A 77 -3.73 3.72 -11.98
N ILE A 78 -4.94 3.82 -11.43
CA ILE A 78 -5.13 4.01 -9.99
C ILE A 78 -5.63 2.69 -9.40
N ARG A 79 -4.78 2.06 -8.55
CA ARG A 79 -5.15 0.88 -7.77
C ARG A 79 -5.83 1.33 -6.49
N ILE A 80 -7.13 1.10 -6.40
CA ILE A 80 -7.99 1.55 -5.31
C ILE A 80 -8.33 0.37 -4.42
N PHE A 81 -8.13 0.51 -3.11
CA PHE A 81 -8.53 -0.49 -2.14
C PHE A 81 -9.13 0.15 -0.88
N ASP A 82 -9.91 -0.62 -0.15
CA ASP A 82 -10.29 -0.30 1.22
C ASP A 82 -9.77 -1.35 2.20
N ALA A 83 -9.34 -0.91 3.39
CA ALA A 83 -8.75 -1.79 4.39
C ALA A 83 -9.74 -2.80 4.98
N LEU A 84 -11.03 -2.49 4.98
CA LEU A 84 -12.12 -3.35 5.45
C LEU A 84 -12.81 -4.12 4.32
N ASN A 85 -12.44 -3.86 3.05
CA ASN A 85 -13.19 -4.26 1.87
C ASN A 85 -14.61 -3.66 1.83
N ASP A 86 -14.81 -2.52 2.49
CA ASP A 86 -16.07 -1.76 2.37
C ASP A 86 -16.05 -0.97 1.06
N ILE A 87 -16.77 -1.49 0.07
CA ILE A 87 -16.80 -0.92 -1.29
C ILE A 87 -17.34 0.51 -1.32
N ARG A 88 -18.14 0.93 -0.34
CA ARG A 88 -18.65 2.31 -0.23
C ARG A 88 -17.51 3.32 -0.09
N ASN A 89 -16.42 2.93 0.56
CA ASN A 89 -15.21 3.73 0.69
C ASN A 89 -14.38 3.81 -0.61
N MET A 90 -14.71 3.01 -1.61
CA MET A 90 -14.03 3.00 -2.92
C MET A 90 -14.82 3.79 -3.99
N GLU A 91 -16.12 4.04 -3.78
CA GLU A 91 -17.03 4.60 -4.78
C GLU A 91 -16.54 5.92 -5.39
N ALA A 92 -16.20 6.90 -4.54
CA ALA A 92 -15.72 8.21 -5.02
C ALA A 92 -14.42 8.08 -5.84
N ALA A 93 -13.44 7.35 -5.32
CA ALA A 93 -12.16 7.16 -6.01
C ALA A 93 -12.32 6.42 -7.35
N MET A 94 -13.17 5.37 -7.41
CA MET A 94 -13.46 4.64 -8.65
C MET A 94 -14.15 5.55 -9.67
N LYS A 95 -15.18 6.28 -9.25
CA LYS A 95 -15.93 7.23 -10.09
C LYS A 95 -14.98 8.26 -10.72
N TYR A 96 -14.21 8.95 -9.90
CA TYR A 96 -13.37 10.04 -10.38
C TYR A 96 -12.16 9.56 -11.18
N THR A 97 -11.62 8.39 -10.88
CA THR A 97 -10.59 7.76 -11.74
C THR A 97 -11.12 7.57 -13.17
N LYS A 98 -12.33 7.05 -13.32
CA LYS A 98 -12.96 6.84 -14.63
C LYS A 98 -13.32 8.17 -15.31
N GLU A 99 -13.87 9.13 -14.56
CA GLU A 99 -14.29 10.42 -15.06
C GLU A 99 -13.14 11.22 -15.69
N TYR A 100 -11.95 11.14 -15.07
CA TYR A 100 -10.75 11.81 -15.58
C TYR A 100 -9.89 10.96 -16.53
N GLY A 101 -10.41 9.79 -16.97
CA GLY A 101 -9.79 8.98 -18.02
C GLY A 101 -8.68 8.02 -17.55
N GLY A 102 -8.54 7.81 -16.25
CA GLY A 102 -7.65 6.81 -15.69
C GLY A 102 -8.21 5.39 -15.77
N ILE A 103 -7.33 4.40 -15.68
CA ILE A 103 -7.70 2.99 -15.54
C ILE A 103 -7.96 2.70 -14.07
N CYS A 104 -9.18 2.22 -13.76
CA CYS A 104 -9.60 1.89 -12.41
C CYS A 104 -9.27 0.41 -12.11
N GLU A 105 -8.23 0.18 -11.32
CA GLU A 105 -7.93 -1.14 -10.78
C GLU A 105 -8.47 -1.24 -9.36
N ALA A 106 -9.56 -2.01 -9.20
CA ALA A 106 -10.19 -2.20 -7.90
C ALA A 106 -9.55 -3.39 -7.17
N ALA A 107 -8.97 -3.14 -6.00
CA ALA A 107 -8.22 -4.14 -5.26
C ALA A 107 -8.98 -4.66 -4.05
N ILE A 108 -8.96 -5.97 -3.89
CA ILE A 108 -9.53 -6.72 -2.78
C ILE A 108 -8.42 -6.98 -1.77
N SER A 109 -8.55 -6.51 -0.55
CA SER A 109 -7.64 -6.81 0.55
C SER A 109 -7.80 -8.27 0.96
N TYR A 110 -6.87 -9.12 0.49
CA TYR A 110 -6.89 -10.55 0.78
C TYR A 110 -6.48 -10.84 2.22
N THR A 111 -7.21 -11.74 2.85
CA THR A 111 -6.91 -12.23 4.20
C THR A 111 -7.58 -13.57 4.43
N ILE A 112 -7.24 -14.25 5.53
CA ILE A 112 -7.82 -15.51 5.93
C ILE A 112 -8.58 -15.33 7.24
N SER A 113 -9.84 -15.74 7.28
CA SER A 113 -10.66 -15.79 8.49
C SER A 113 -11.90 -16.67 8.23
N PRO A 114 -12.73 -16.97 9.25
CA PRO A 114 -13.97 -17.70 9.04
C PRO A 114 -14.96 -17.06 8.07
N VAL A 115 -14.85 -15.75 7.83
CA VAL A 115 -15.75 -15.01 6.91
C VAL A 115 -15.11 -14.73 5.55
N HIS A 116 -13.78 -14.73 5.44
CA HIS A 116 -13.04 -14.47 4.22
C HIS A 116 -12.73 -15.78 3.48
N ASN A 117 -13.71 -16.31 2.77
CA ASN A 117 -13.60 -17.49 1.92
C ASN A 117 -13.61 -17.09 0.43
N GLU A 118 -13.40 -18.05 -0.46
CA GLU A 118 -13.37 -17.78 -1.92
C GLU A 118 -14.69 -17.17 -2.42
N GLU A 119 -15.85 -17.61 -1.91
CA GLU A 119 -17.15 -17.08 -2.32
C GLU A 119 -17.30 -15.61 -1.93
N TYR A 120 -16.80 -15.22 -0.76
CA TYR A 120 -16.75 -13.81 -0.33
C TYR A 120 -15.95 -12.97 -1.35
N PHE A 121 -14.75 -13.43 -1.74
CA PHE A 121 -13.91 -12.68 -2.68
C PHE A 121 -14.50 -12.63 -4.09
N VAL A 122 -15.12 -13.71 -4.57
CA VAL A 122 -15.81 -13.73 -5.86
C VAL A 122 -16.98 -12.74 -5.88
N LYS A 123 -17.83 -12.74 -4.85
CA LYS A 123 -18.96 -11.79 -4.74
C LYS A 123 -18.45 -10.34 -4.72
N LEU A 124 -17.37 -10.09 -3.99
CA LEU A 124 -16.76 -8.77 -3.93
C LEU A 124 -16.23 -8.32 -5.30
N ALA A 125 -15.54 -9.20 -6.03
CA ALA A 125 -15.04 -8.93 -7.37
C ALA A 125 -16.17 -8.60 -8.36
N MET A 126 -17.24 -9.40 -8.38
CA MET A 126 -18.41 -9.15 -9.22
C MET A 126 -19.07 -7.80 -8.88
N LYS A 127 -19.11 -7.43 -7.61
CA LYS A 127 -19.64 -6.12 -7.20
C LYS A 127 -18.76 -4.98 -7.67
N LEU A 128 -17.43 -5.09 -7.54
CA LEU A 128 -16.48 -4.08 -8.04
C LEU A 128 -16.54 -3.95 -9.58
N GLU A 129 -16.69 -5.06 -10.31
CA GLU A 129 -16.97 -5.03 -11.75
C GLU A 129 -18.23 -4.24 -12.06
N SER A 130 -19.32 -4.49 -11.34
CA SER A 130 -20.59 -3.74 -11.51
C SER A 130 -20.49 -2.26 -11.19
N MET A 131 -19.50 -1.85 -10.40
CA MET A 131 -19.20 -0.44 -10.07
C MET A 131 -18.29 0.23 -11.10
N GLY A 132 -17.84 -0.48 -12.15
CA GLY A 132 -17.07 0.06 -13.26
C GLY A 132 -15.56 -0.10 -13.12
N ALA A 133 -15.07 -1.05 -12.34
CA ALA A 133 -13.65 -1.43 -12.36
C ALA A 133 -13.23 -1.87 -13.77
N ASP A 134 -11.98 -1.61 -14.14
CA ASP A 134 -11.36 -2.09 -15.38
C ASP A 134 -10.50 -3.34 -15.13
N VAL A 135 -10.00 -3.50 -13.91
CA VAL A 135 -9.15 -4.63 -13.47
C VAL A 135 -9.52 -4.97 -12.03
N ILE A 136 -9.58 -6.25 -11.71
CA ILE A 136 -9.69 -6.74 -10.33
C ILE A 136 -8.31 -7.17 -9.82
N CYS A 137 -7.88 -6.59 -8.70
CA CYS A 137 -6.61 -6.95 -8.08
C CYS A 137 -6.83 -7.74 -6.77
N ILE A 138 -6.24 -8.92 -6.66
CA ILE A 138 -6.09 -9.62 -5.38
C ILE A 138 -4.86 -9.02 -4.70
N LYS A 139 -5.07 -8.30 -3.59
CA LYS A 139 -4.00 -7.61 -2.86
C LYS A 139 -3.66 -8.35 -1.57
N ASP A 140 -2.64 -9.19 -1.64
CA ASP A 140 -2.13 -10.00 -0.53
C ASP A 140 -0.88 -9.37 0.09
N MET A 141 -1.07 -8.66 1.21
CA MET A 141 0.00 -7.89 1.87
C MET A 141 0.93 -8.74 2.74
N ALA A 142 0.55 -9.98 3.05
CA ALA A 142 1.26 -10.80 4.01
C ALA A 142 1.63 -12.19 3.47
N ASN A 143 1.45 -12.42 2.16
CA ASN A 143 1.68 -13.70 1.51
C ASN A 143 0.87 -14.85 2.16
N LEU A 144 -0.40 -14.56 2.45
CA LEU A 144 -1.36 -15.52 3.02
C LEU A 144 -2.04 -16.37 1.95
N LEU A 145 -2.03 -15.90 0.70
CA LEU A 145 -2.57 -16.64 -0.44
C LEU A 145 -1.57 -17.72 -0.88
N LEU A 146 -1.79 -18.91 -0.36
CA LEU A 146 -0.92 -20.05 -0.65
C LEU A 146 -1.14 -20.57 -2.09
N PRO A 147 -0.16 -21.29 -2.69
CA PRO A 147 -0.17 -21.65 -4.10
C PRO A 147 -1.46 -22.33 -4.60
N TYR A 148 -1.95 -23.36 -3.91
CA TYR A 148 -3.19 -24.05 -4.33
C TYR A 148 -4.44 -23.20 -4.12
N SER A 149 -4.46 -22.36 -3.08
CA SER A 149 -5.54 -21.39 -2.86
C SER A 149 -5.55 -20.31 -3.94
N ALA A 150 -4.36 -19.88 -4.40
CA ALA A 150 -4.24 -18.94 -5.52
C ALA A 150 -4.81 -19.54 -6.81
N TYR A 151 -4.46 -20.78 -7.12
CA TYR A 151 -5.02 -21.49 -8.27
C TYR A 151 -6.56 -21.51 -8.22
N SER A 152 -7.12 -21.96 -7.08
CA SER A 152 -8.57 -22.08 -6.90
C SER A 152 -9.28 -20.72 -7.01
N LEU A 153 -8.78 -19.71 -6.30
CA LEU A 153 -9.37 -18.37 -6.28
C LEU A 153 -9.30 -17.69 -7.66
N VAL A 154 -8.14 -17.69 -8.31
CA VAL A 154 -7.96 -17.09 -9.64
C VAL A 154 -8.87 -17.77 -10.65
N LYS A 155 -8.94 -19.10 -10.66
CA LYS A 155 -9.83 -19.85 -11.55
C LYS A 155 -11.29 -19.45 -11.35
N LYS A 156 -11.77 -19.39 -10.11
CA LYS A 156 -13.13 -18.96 -9.80
C LYS A 156 -13.40 -17.50 -10.21
N LEU A 157 -12.43 -16.59 -10.01
CA LEU A 157 -12.57 -15.22 -10.48
C LEU A 157 -12.68 -15.15 -11.99
N LYS A 158 -11.84 -15.88 -12.74
CA LYS A 158 -11.91 -15.95 -14.20
C LYS A 158 -13.21 -16.56 -14.73
N GLU A 159 -13.87 -17.41 -13.96
CA GLU A 159 -15.18 -17.98 -14.29
C GLU A 159 -16.36 -17.03 -14.00
N ASN A 160 -16.20 -16.04 -13.11
CA ASN A 160 -17.27 -15.20 -12.59
C ASN A 160 -17.15 -13.70 -12.92
N THR A 161 -16.02 -13.24 -13.47
CA THR A 161 -15.83 -11.88 -13.96
C THR A 161 -15.22 -11.86 -15.36
N SER A 162 -15.58 -10.85 -16.14
CA SER A 162 -15.02 -10.63 -17.48
C SER A 162 -13.71 -9.83 -17.45
N LEU A 163 -13.36 -9.26 -16.31
CA LEU A 163 -12.23 -8.36 -16.16
C LEU A 163 -10.89 -9.11 -16.06
N PRO A 164 -9.79 -8.48 -16.43
CA PRO A 164 -8.46 -8.97 -16.12
C PRO A 164 -8.28 -9.13 -14.61
N ILE A 165 -7.62 -10.23 -14.21
CA ILE A 165 -7.26 -10.50 -12.81
C ILE A 165 -5.79 -10.17 -12.61
N HIS A 166 -5.52 -9.29 -11.65
CA HIS A 166 -4.19 -8.92 -11.21
C HIS A 166 -3.89 -9.54 -9.85
N LEU A 167 -2.75 -10.19 -9.69
CA LEU A 167 -2.31 -10.69 -8.39
C LEU A 167 -1.10 -9.90 -7.89
N HIS A 168 -1.27 -9.30 -6.72
CA HIS A 168 -0.22 -8.64 -5.95
C HIS A 168 0.00 -9.43 -4.66
N THR A 169 1.18 -10.00 -4.46
CA THR A 169 1.58 -10.57 -3.17
C THR A 169 2.97 -10.13 -2.79
N HIS A 170 3.23 -10.05 -1.49
CA HIS A 170 4.59 -9.96 -0.96
C HIS A 170 5.18 -11.37 -0.88
N ASN A 171 6.50 -11.48 -0.71
CA ASN A 171 7.17 -12.78 -0.59
C ASN A 171 7.64 -13.06 0.86
N THR A 172 6.86 -12.55 1.82
CA THR A 172 7.23 -12.60 3.25
C THR A 172 7.38 -14.03 3.76
N THR A 173 6.52 -14.95 3.33
CA THR A 173 6.56 -16.37 3.77
C THR A 173 7.46 -17.24 2.91
N GLY A 174 7.99 -16.70 1.79
CA GLY A 174 8.79 -17.43 0.82
C GLY A 174 7.97 -18.29 -0.15
N THR A 175 6.64 -18.23 -0.11
CA THR A 175 5.77 -18.98 -1.02
C THR A 175 5.32 -18.18 -2.24
N GLY A 176 5.68 -16.89 -2.33
CA GLY A 176 5.17 -15.96 -3.34
C GLY A 176 5.46 -16.38 -4.78
N ASP A 177 6.68 -16.86 -5.07
CA ASP A 177 7.02 -17.35 -6.41
C ASP A 177 6.16 -18.56 -6.81
N MET A 178 5.95 -19.51 -5.90
CA MET A 178 5.08 -20.66 -6.10
C MET A 178 3.61 -20.24 -6.25
N THR A 179 3.18 -19.24 -5.48
CA THR A 179 1.84 -18.66 -5.57
C THR A 179 1.62 -18.05 -6.95
N TYR A 180 2.59 -17.31 -7.48
CA TYR A 180 2.52 -16.73 -8.84
C TYR A 180 2.48 -17.80 -9.92
N LEU A 181 3.31 -18.83 -9.82
CA LEU A 181 3.27 -19.93 -10.77
C LEU A 181 1.87 -20.57 -10.82
N MET A 182 1.30 -20.90 -9.68
CA MET A 182 -0.03 -21.50 -9.62
C MET A 182 -1.14 -20.55 -10.07
N ALA A 183 -1.01 -19.26 -9.84
CA ALA A 183 -1.93 -18.24 -10.36
C ALA A 183 -1.83 -18.11 -11.88
N VAL A 184 -0.63 -18.20 -12.46
CA VAL A 184 -0.40 -18.21 -13.92
C VAL A 184 -1.05 -19.43 -14.57
N GLU A 185 -0.89 -20.61 -13.97
CA GLU A 185 -1.56 -21.84 -14.40
C GLU A 185 -3.11 -21.72 -14.37
N ALA A 186 -3.64 -20.97 -13.41
CA ALA A 186 -5.07 -20.69 -13.29
C ALA A 186 -5.58 -19.59 -14.23
N GLY A 187 -4.69 -18.90 -14.95
CA GLY A 187 -5.04 -17.88 -15.94
C GLY A 187 -5.03 -16.44 -15.44
N VAL A 188 -4.27 -16.12 -14.39
CA VAL A 188 -4.05 -14.72 -13.98
C VAL A 188 -3.49 -13.91 -15.15
N ASP A 189 -3.92 -12.66 -15.29
CA ASP A 189 -3.53 -11.82 -16.42
C ASP A 189 -2.31 -10.95 -16.12
N ILE A 190 -2.16 -10.51 -14.85
CA ILE A 190 -1.12 -9.58 -14.44
C ILE A 190 -0.59 -10.00 -13.05
N VAL A 191 0.71 -9.86 -12.82
CA VAL A 191 1.34 -10.04 -11.51
C VAL A 191 2.32 -8.91 -11.20
N ASP A 192 2.44 -8.52 -9.93
CA ASP A 192 3.41 -7.54 -9.46
C ASP A 192 4.71 -8.24 -9.06
N CYS A 193 5.83 -7.82 -9.62
CA CYS A 193 7.15 -8.30 -9.27
C CYS A 193 8.09 -7.12 -8.94
N ALA A 194 9.23 -7.43 -8.33
CA ALA A 194 10.29 -6.46 -8.09
C ALA A 194 11.62 -6.94 -8.71
N LEU A 195 12.47 -6.00 -9.14
CA LEU A 195 13.81 -6.34 -9.61
C LEU A 195 14.64 -6.96 -8.47
N SER A 196 15.45 -7.96 -8.80
CA SER A 196 16.14 -8.83 -7.83
C SER A 196 16.84 -8.12 -6.67
N PRO A 197 17.49 -6.94 -6.81
CA PRO A 197 18.14 -6.28 -5.68
C PRO A 197 17.20 -5.75 -4.60
N LEU A 198 15.89 -5.60 -4.93
CA LEU A 198 14.86 -5.03 -4.07
C LEU A 198 13.67 -5.99 -3.90
N ALA A 199 13.80 -7.24 -4.33
CA ALA A 199 12.77 -8.26 -4.30
C ALA A 199 12.80 -9.09 -3.01
N ASN A 200 11.75 -9.88 -2.81
CA ASN A 200 11.58 -10.87 -1.74
C ASN A 200 11.30 -10.28 -0.34
N GLY A 201 11.08 -11.15 0.63
CA GLY A 201 10.71 -10.75 1.98
C GLY A 201 9.46 -9.86 2.00
N THR A 202 9.57 -8.67 2.56
CA THR A 202 8.48 -7.69 2.59
C THR A 202 8.24 -6.99 1.23
N SER A 203 9.03 -7.31 0.20
CA SER A 203 8.80 -6.91 -1.19
C SER A 203 8.12 -8.03 -1.98
N GLN A 204 7.94 -7.84 -3.28
CA GLN A 204 7.31 -8.79 -4.19
C GLN A 204 8.31 -9.87 -4.63
N PRO A 205 7.81 -10.99 -5.22
CA PRO A 205 8.66 -11.98 -5.91
C PRO A 205 9.55 -11.35 -6.99
N THR A 206 10.64 -12.02 -7.28
CA THR A 206 11.67 -11.54 -8.22
C THR A 206 11.19 -11.59 -9.65
N THR A 207 11.26 -10.47 -10.37
CA THR A 207 10.85 -10.37 -11.78
C THR A 207 11.65 -11.30 -12.68
N GLU A 208 12.97 -11.28 -12.58
CA GLU A 208 13.88 -12.09 -13.41
C GLU A 208 13.63 -13.58 -13.22
N SER A 209 13.34 -14.02 -11.99
CA SER A 209 13.04 -15.43 -11.69
C SER A 209 11.73 -15.87 -12.33
N LEU A 210 10.69 -15.03 -12.27
CA LEU A 210 9.41 -15.34 -12.89
C LEU A 210 9.51 -15.38 -14.42
N VAL A 211 10.21 -14.40 -15.03
CA VAL A 211 10.46 -14.39 -16.48
C VAL A 211 11.18 -15.64 -16.91
N ALA A 212 12.23 -16.06 -16.18
CA ALA A 212 12.94 -17.30 -16.47
C ALA A 212 12.07 -18.55 -16.31
N THR A 213 11.21 -18.57 -15.29
CA THR A 213 10.28 -19.69 -15.02
C THR A 213 9.25 -19.87 -16.12
N LEU A 214 8.75 -18.76 -16.69
CA LEU A 214 7.72 -18.79 -17.74
C LEU A 214 8.28 -18.93 -19.15
N LYS A 215 9.60 -18.92 -19.31
CA LYS A 215 10.25 -19.05 -20.60
C LYS A 215 9.85 -20.37 -21.26
N GLU A 216 9.63 -20.32 -22.57
CA GLU A 216 9.23 -21.48 -23.38
C GLU A 216 7.84 -22.08 -23.03
N SER A 217 7.08 -21.43 -22.14
CA SER A 217 5.67 -21.78 -21.90
C SER A 217 4.74 -20.95 -22.80
N ASP A 218 3.47 -21.30 -22.85
CA ASP A 218 2.42 -20.51 -23.49
C ASP A 218 2.15 -19.16 -22.79
N ARG A 219 2.77 -18.96 -21.64
CA ARG A 219 2.74 -17.74 -20.81
C ARG A 219 4.07 -16.99 -20.84
N ASP A 220 4.98 -17.31 -21.76
CA ASP A 220 6.26 -16.59 -21.91
C ASP A 220 6.02 -15.10 -22.07
N THR A 221 6.70 -14.32 -21.27
CA THR A 221 6.58 -12.85 -21.23
C THR A 221 7.25 -12.16 -22.40
N GLY A 222 8.19 -12.84 -23.08
CA GLY A 222 9.03 -12.27 -24.11
C GLY A 222 10.08 -11.28 -23.64
N TYR A 223 10.27 -11.10 -22.31
CA TYR A 223 11.30 -10.21 -21.79
C TYR A 223 12.70 -10.81 -21.91
N ASP A 224 13.67 -9.93 -22.22
CA ASP A 224 15.09 -10.29 -22.31
C ASP A 224 15.76 -10.22 -20.94
N LEU A 225 16.19 -11.38 -20.43
CA LEU A 225 16.88 -11.50 -19.15
C LEU A 225 18.23 -10.73 -19.11
N ALA A 226 18.90 -10.54 -20.23
CA ALA A 226 20.15 -9.79 -20.27
C ALA A 226 19.89 -8.30 -19.98
N VAL A 227 18.85 -7.71 -20.62
CA VAL A 227 18.43 -6.33 -20.36
C VAL A 227 17.97 -6.17 -18.91
N MET A 228 17.22 -7.13 -18.36
CA MET A 228 16.80 -7.10 -16.98
C MET A 228 17.99 -7.18 -16.01
N SER A 229 19.03 -7.97 -16.34
CA SER A 229 20.24 -8.07 -15.55
C SER A 229 21.02 -6.75 -15.51
N GLU A 230 21.05 -5.99 -16.61
CA GLU A 230 21.64 -4.64 -16.64
C GLU A 230 20.88 -3.67 -15.72
N ALA A 231 19.56 -3.67 -15.79
CA ALA A 231 18.72 -2.89 -14.88
C ALA A 231 18.94 -3.30 -13.42
N ALA A 232 18.98 -4.60 -13.12
CA ALA A 232 19.26 -5.11 -11.79
C ALA A 232 20.65 -4.69 -11.29
N ALA A 233 21.66 -4.65 -12.16
CA ALA A 233 23.02 -4.19 -11.79
C ALA A 233 23.04 -2.71 -11.38
N TYR A 234 22.23 -1.88 -12.04
CA TYR A 234 22.03 -0.48 -11.63
C TYR A 234 21.36 -0.37 -10.25
N PHE A 235 20.22 -1.05 -10.07
CA PHE A 235 19.48 -1.01 -8.79
C PHE A 235 20.23 -1.69 -7.64
N ARG A 236 21.16 -2.61 -7.89
CA ARG A 236 22.05 -3.18 -6.85
C ARG A 236 22.91 -2.11 -6.20
N LYS A 237 23.38 -1.12 -6.98
CA LYS A 237 24.14 0.01 -6.44
C LYS A 237 23.27 0.92 -5.57
N ILE A 238 22.00 1.10 -5.95
CA ILE A 238 21.03 1.87 -5.17
C ILE A 238 20.70 1.13 -3.88
N ALA A 239 20.39 -0.17 -3.94
CA ALA A 239 20.10 -0.98 -2.76
C ALA A 239 21.28 -0.97 -1.75
N ALA A 240 22.53 -1.03 -2.24
CA ALA A 240 23.72 -0.91 -1.39
C ALA A 240 23.78 0.44 -0.67
N LYS A 241 23.51 1.55 -1.36
CA LYS A 241 23.43 2.89 -0.75
C LYS A 241 22.33 3.00 0.30
N LEU A 242 21.14 2.49 0.01
CA LEU A 242 20.02 2.48 0.95
C LEU A 242 20.31 1.62 2.19
N THR A 243 21.06 0.53 2.02
CA THR A 243 21.54 -0.29 3.15
C THR A 243 22.57 0.46 3.98
N GLU A 244 23.52 1.13 3.33
CA GLU A 244 24.56 1.92 4.01
C GLU A 244 23.99 3.11 4.77
N SER A 245 22.98 3.79 4.22
CA SER A 245 22.26 4.88 4.90
C SER A 245 21.31 4.40 6.01
N GLY A 246 21.00 3.11 6.07
CA GLY A 246 20.03 2.54 7.03
C GLY A 246 18.58 2.64 6.59
N ASP A 247 18.31 3.12 5.36
CA ASP A 247 16.95 3.22 4.82
C ASP A 247 16.40 1.86 4.37
N LEU A 248 17.28 0.91 4.06
CA LEU A 248 16.96 -0.49 3.76
C LEU A 248 17.67 -1.42 4.75
N ASP A 249 16.93 -2.06 5.66
CA ASP A 249 17.46 -3.15 6.46
C ASP A 249 17.37 -4.46 5.65
N PRO A 250 18.50 -5.12 5.29
CA PRO A 250 18.50 -6.37 4.54
C PRO A 250 17.68 -7.50 5.19
N LYS A 251 17.43 -7.43 6.50
CA LYS A 251 16.59 -8.40 7.22
C LYS A 251 15.15 -8.43 6.73
N VAL A 252 14.63 -7.30 6.24
CA VAL A 252 13.26 -7.24 5.72
C VAL A 252 13.09 -7.99 4.40
N LEU A 253 14.18 -8.32 3.72
CA LEU A 253 14.19 -9.15 2.50
C LEU A 253 14.28 -10.65 2.80
N SER A 254 14.34 -11.03 4.07
CA SER A 254 14.38 -12.42 4.51
C SER A 254 12.98 -13.01 4.67
N VAL A 255 12.89 -14.33 4.57
CA VAL A 255 11.63 -15.06 4.79
C VAL A 255 11.30 -15.09 6.29
N ASP A 256 10.03 -14.83 6.63
CA ASP A 256 9.46 -14.99 7.97
C ASP A 256 8.19 -15.86 7.91
N THR A 257 8.33 -17.12 8.26
CA THR A 257 7.22 -18.10 8.28
C THR A 257 6.24 -17.91 9.44
N ASN A 258 6.57 -17.10 10.45
CA ASN A 258 5.65 -16.74 11.52
C ASN A 258 4.40 -16.02 10.99
N THR A 259 4.53 -15.33 9.86
CA THR A 259 3.40 -14.72 9.16
C THR A 259 2.29 -15.72 8.83
N LEU A 260 2.62 -16.98 8.54
CA LEU A 260 1.62 -18.04 8.28
C LEU A 260 0.82 -18.42 9.54
N LEU A 261 1.41 -18.30 10.72
CA LEU A 261 0.77 -18.64 11.99
C LEU A 261 -0.07 -17.48 12.53
N TYR A 262 0.51 -16.27 12.55
CA TYR A 262 -0.10 -15.11 13.18
C TYR A 262 -0.81 -14.19 12.19
N GLN A 263 -0.66 -14.41 10.87
CA GLN A 263 -1.26 -13.65 9.78
C GLN A 263 -0.89 -12.15 9.83
N VAL A 264 0.28 -11.82 10.35
CA VAL A 264 0.75 -10.47 10.59
C VAL A 264 1.72 -10.05 9.49
N PRO A 265 1.44 -8.97 8.75
CA PRO A 265 2.36 -8.45 7.73
C PRO A 265 3.70 -8.03 8.33
N GLY A 266 4.80 -8.19 7.57
CA GLY A 266 6.16 -7.88 8.05
C GLY A 266 6.33 -6.46 8.58
N GLY A 267 5.69 -5.45 7.96
CA GLY A 267 5.72 -4.07 8.45
C GLY A 267 5.02 -3.89 9.81
N MET A 268 4.02 -4.71 10.11
CA MET A 268 3.37 -4.71 11.43
C MET A 268 4.30 -5.31 12.50
N LEU A 269 5.02 -6.41 12.18
CA LEU A 269 5.98 -7.02 13.11
C LEU A 269 7.07 -6.03 13.54
N SER A 270 7.63 -5.28 12.60
CA SER A 270 8.63 -4.26 12.90
C SER A 270 8.09 -3.18 13.85
N ASN A 271 6.85 -2.73 13.64
CA ASN A 271 6.19 -1.78 14.52
C ASN A 271 5.96 -2.33 15.92
N LEU A 272 5.53 -3.60 16.04
CA LEU A 272 5.34 -4.27 17.34
C LEU A 272 6.65 -4.35 18.12
N ILE A 273 7.72 -4.78 17.48
CA ILE A 273 9.05 -4.85 18.10
C ILE A 273 9.48 -3.46 18.59
N SER A 274 9.26 -2.42 17.78
CA SER A 274 9.59 -1.05 18.17
C SER A 274 8.80 -0.58 19.38
N GLN A 275 7.48 -0.85 19.41
CA GLN A 275 6.62 -0.49 20.55
C GLN A 275 7.03 -1.22 21.84
N LEU A 276 7.32 -2.53 21.75
CA LEU A 276 7.77 -3.32 22.88
C LEU A 276 9.13 -2.87 23.41
N LYS A 277 10.08 -2.50 22.54
CA LYS A 277 11.36 -1.90 22.93
C LYS A 277 11.17 -0.59 23.68
N GLN A 278 10.30 0.30 23.20
CA GLN A 278 9.99 1.56 23.88
C GLN A 278 9.37 1.35 25.26
N ALA A 279 8.64 0.24 25.44
CA ALA A 279 8.03 -0.16 26.72
C ALA A 279 8.97 -0.99 27.62
N ASN A 280 10.21 -1.33 27.17
CA ASN A 280 11.12 -2.27 27.81
C ASN A 280 10.46 -3.62 28.11
N ALA A 281 9.71 -4.16 27.15
CA ALA A 281 8.89 -5.37 27.28
C ALA A 281 9.07 -6.33 26.08
N GLU A 282 10.29 -6.46 25.57
CA GLU A 282 10.60 -7.33 24.43
C GLU A 282 10.31 -8.81 24.74
N ASP A 283 10.37 -9.21 26.00
CA ASP A 283 10.00 -10.56 26.48
C ASP A 283 8.53 -10.88 26.22
N LYS A 284 7.66 -9.88 26.02
CA LYS A 284 6.23 -10.01 25.75
C LYS A 284 5.89 -10.21 24.26
N TYR A 285 6.87 -10.31 23.39
CA TYR A 285 6.65 -10.40 21.95
C TYR A 285 5.69 -11.52 21.53
N TYR A 286 5.90 -12.73 22.04
CA TYR A 286 5.02 -13.88 21.73
C TYR A 286 3.64 -13.76 22.38
N ASP A 287 3.53 -13.14 23.56
CA ASP A 287 2.24 -12.88 24.20
C ASP A 287 1.40 -11.94 23.29
N VAL A 288 2.03 -10.90 22.72
CA VAL A 288 1.37 -9.98 21.78
C VAL A 288 0.96 -10.69 20.49
N LEU A 289 1.83 -11.53 19.91
CA LEU A 289 1.49 -12.29 18.71
C LEU A 289 0.27 -13.20 18.93
N ASN A 290 0.16 -13.83 20.08
CA ASN A 290 -0.99 -14.66 20.45
C ASN A 290 -2.25 -13.83 20.73
N GLU A 291 -2.13 -12.58 21.14
CA GLU A 291 -3.26 -11.68 21.39
C GLU A 291 -3.86 -11.09 20.10
N ILE A 292 -3.06 -10.93 19.02
CA ILE A 292 -3.51 -10.36 17.75
C ILE A 292 -4.73 -11.11 17.17
N PRO A 293 -4.77 -12.44 17.06
CA PRO A 293 -5.96 -13.16 16.57
C PRO A 293 -7.20 -12.94 17.42
N VAL A 294 -7.04 -12.76 18.75
CA VAL A 294 -8.13 -12.49 19.68
C VAL A 294 -8.73 -11.11 19.40
N VAL A 295 -7.89 -10.07 19.39
CA VAL A 295 -8.32 -8.70 19.08
C VAL A 295 -8.96 -8.63 17.69
N ARG A 296 -8.36 -9.28 16.70
CA ARG A 296 -8.87 -9.33 15.34
C ARG A 296 -10.27 -9.94 15.27
N LYS A 297 -10.50 -11.05 15.98
CA LYS A 297 -11.82 -11.68 16.09
C LYS A 297 -12.82 -10.73 16.73
N ASP A 298 -12.47 -10.17 17.89
CA ASP A 298 -13.34 -9.29 18.67
C ASP A 298 -13.69 -8.00 17.91
N PHE A 299 -12.81 -7.56 16.98
CA PHE A 299 -13.02 -6.40 16.12
C PHE A 299 -13.70 -6.75 14.77
N GLY A 300 -14.31 -7.94 14.63
CA GLY A 300 -15.06 -8.31 13.42
C GLY A 300 -14.19 -8.71 12.23
N TYR A 301 -13.04 -9.31 12.48
CA TYR A 301 -12.11 -9.85 11.47
C TYR A 301 -11.62 -8.86 10.41
N PRO A 302 -11.20 -7.64 10.74
CA PRO A 302 -10.63 -6.74 9.73
C PRO A 302 -9.41 -7.40 9.05
N PRO A 303 -9.22 -7.22 7.73
CA PRO A 303 -7.96 -7.56 7.07
C PRO A 303 -6.81 -6.82 7.74
N LEU A 304 -5.65 -7.49 7.91
CA LEU A 304 -4.48 -6.86 8.51
C LEU A 304 -3.65 -6.12 7.45
N VAL A 305 -4.22 -5.04 6.94
CA VAL A 305 -3.59 -4.07 6.03
C VAL A 305 -3.59 -2.68 6.69
N THR A 306 -2.81 -1.74 6.18
CA THR A 306 -2.83 -0.36 6.71
C THR A 306 -4.19 0.31 6.47
N PRO A 307 -4.87 0.93 7.47
CA PRO A 307 -4.40 1.16 8.85
C PRO A 307 -4.80 0.08 9.86
N THR A 308 -5.66 -0.87 9.52
CA THR A 308 -6.26 -1.85 10.44
C THR A 308 -5.23 -2.74 11.13
N SER A 309 -4.14 -3.11 10.42
CA SER A 309 -3.03 -3.87 11.03
C SER A 309 -2.41 -3.12 12.22
N GLN A 310 -2.23 -1.82 12.11
CA GLN A 310 -1.69 -1.00 13.19
C GLN A 310 -2.67 -0.85 14.35
N ILE A 311 -3.96 -0.70 14.04
CA ILE A 311 -5.03 -0.60 15.06
C ILE A 311 -5.09 -1.88 15.89
N VAL A 312 -5.18 -3.03 15.23
CA VAL A 312 -5.22 -4.35 15.89
C VAL A 312 -3.92 -4.62 16.67
N GLY A 313 -2.76 -4.32 16.07
CA GLY A 313 -1.47 -4.51 16.71
C GLY A 313 -1.29 -3.67 17.97
N THR A 314 -1.57 -2.39 17.90
CA THR A 314 -1.47 -1.49 19.06
C THR A 314 -2.44 -1.89 20.17
N GLN A 315 -3.66 -2.32 19.82
CA GLN A 315 -4.59 -2.84 20.82
C GLN A 315 -4.08 -4.12 21.47
N ALA A 316 -3.49 -5.04 20.70
CA ALA A 316 -2.90 -6.27 21.24
C ALA A 316 -1.73 -5.98 22.21
N VAL A 317 -0.85 -5.03 21.85
CA VAL A 317 0.22 -4.57 22.77
C VAL A 317 -0.35 -4.03 24.08
N LEU A 318 -1.35 -3.16 24.01
CA LEU A 318 -1.98 -2.61 25.20
C LEU A 318 -2.70 -3.65 26.05
N ASN A 319 -3.35 -4.62 25.41
CA ASN A 319 -3.99 -5.74 26.12
C ASN A 319 -2.99 -6.54 26.92
N VAL A 320 -1.80 -6.79 26.39
CA VAL A 320 -0.73 -7.53 27.07
C VAL A 320 -0.08 -6.70 28.18
N LEU A 321 0.21 -5.43 27.92
CA LEU A 321 0.95 -4.58 28.86
C LEU A 321 0.08 -4.01 30.00
N ALA A 322 -1.15 -3.60 29.68
CA ALA A 322 -2.04 -2.92 30.64
C ALA A 322 -3.21 -3.81 31.12
N GLY A 323 -3.41 -4.96 30.50
CA GLY A 323 -4.52 -5.88 30.71
C GLY A 323 -5.60 -5.73 29.65
N ARG A 324 -6.17 -6.89 29.25
CA ARG A 324 -7.10 -7.00 28.13
C ARG A 324 -8.28 -6.05 28.26
N TYR A 325 -8.42 -5.17 27.25
CA TYR A 325 -9.49 -4.17 27.09
C TYR A 325 -9.67 -3.18 28.24
N LYS A 326 -8.61 -2.96 29.04
CA LYS A 326 -8.59 -1.88 30.04
C LYS A 326 -8.36 -0.50 29.44
N THR A 327 -7.73 -0.46 28.25
CA THR A 327 -7.42 0.78 27.54
C THR A 327 -7.64 0.61 26.05
N PHE A 328 -8.27 1.58 25.40
CA PHE A 328 -8.47 1.62 23.96
C PHE A 328 -7.86 2.89 23.37
N PRO A 329 -6.95 2.78 22.40
CA PRO A 329 -6.51 3.91 21.59
C PRO A 329 -7.68 4.55 20.82
N ASN A 330 -7.54 5.83 20.48
CA ASN A 330 -8.58 6.53 19.71
C ASN A 330 -8.91 5.83 18.39
N ASN A 331 -7.90 5.28 17.69
CA ASN A 331 -8.13 4.57 16.43
C ASN A 331 -8.91 3.26 16.62
N SER A 332 -8.71 2.55 17.77
CA SER A 332 -9.53 1.37 18.10
C SER A 332 -10.98 1.77 18.36
N LYS A 333 -11.21 2.85 19.09
CA LYS A 333 -12.56 3.41 19.33
C LYS A 333 -13.22 3.84 18.03
N ALA A 334 -12.49 4.54 17.16
CA ALA A 334 -12.97 5.00 15.86
C ALA A 334 -13.34 3.82 14.94
N LEU A 335 -12.53 2.74 14.92
CA LEU A 335 -12.84 1.53 14.17
C LEU A 335 -14.14 0.89 14.68
N LEU A 336 -14.29 0.74 15.99
CA LEU A 336 -15.45 0.11 16.62
C LEU A 336 -16.73 0.98 16.52
N ARG A 337 -16.56 2.32 16.37
CA ARG A 337 -17.65 3.25 16.08
C ARG A 337 -18.07 3.25 14.61
N GLY A 338 -17.31 2.62 13.72
CA GLY A 338 -17.60 2.56 12.29
C GLY A 338 -17.07 3.75 11.48
N GLU A 339 -16.17 4.56 12.01
CA GLU A 339 -15.58 5.70 11.30
C GLU A 339 -14.68 5.28 10.12
N TYR A 340 -14.25 4.02 10.07
CA TYR A 340 -13.50 3.43 8.94
C TYR A 340 -14.39 2.69 7.94
N GLY A 341 -15.69 2.55 8.22
CA GLY A 341 -16.63 1.78 7.40
C GLY A 341 -17.14 0.51 8.08
N ALA A 342 -17.84 -0.31 7.31
CA ALA A 342 -18.41 -1.56 7.79
C ALA A 342 -17.34 -2.64 7.99
N LEU A 343 -17.35 -3.25 9.15
CA LEU A 343 -16.47 -4.39 9.46
C LEU A 343 -16.97 -5.67 8.76
N PRO A 344 -16.08 -6.57 8.35
CA PRO A 344 -16.44 -7.79 7.61
C PRO A 344 -17.37 -8.74 8.36
N ALA A 345 -17.34 -8.74 9.69
CA ALA A 345 -18.17 -9.58 10.55
C ALA A 345 -18.66 -8.79 11.79
N PRO A 346 -19.65 -9.32 12.52
CA PRO A 346 -20.09 -8.71 13.76
C PRO A 346 -18.95 -8.56 14.77
N VAL A 347 -18.89 -7.41 15.41
CA VAL A 347 -17.97 -7.10 16.50
C VAL A 347 -18.43 -7.79 17.77
N ASN A 348 -17.49 -8.10 18.67
CA ASN A 348 -17.85 -8.47 20.03
C ASN A 348 -18.49 -7.28 20.76
N GLU A 349 -19.79 -7.36 21.03
CA GLU A 349 -20.59 -6.25 21.58
C GLU A 349 -20.12 -5.82 22.99
N GLU A 350 -19.61 -6.74 23.80
CA GLU A 350 -19.05 -6.39 25.10
C GLU A 350 -17.79 -5.52 24.95
N VAL A 351 -16.92 -5.90 23.98
CA VAL A 351 -15.72 -5.14 23.67
C VAL A 351 -16.05 -3.76 23.07
N ARG A 352 -17.06 -3.70 22.18
CA ARG A 352 -17.56 -2.44 21.63
C ARG A 352 -18.05 -1.53 22.74
N LYS A 353 -18.87 -2.04 23.65
CA LYS A 353 -19.40 -1.28 24.76
C LYS A 353 -18.32 -0.77 25.72
N LEU A 354 -17.29 -1.58 25.97
CA LEU A 354 -16.12 -1.14 26.75
C LEU A 354 -15.35 -0.01 26.05
N ALA A 355 -15.27 -0.04 24.72
CA ALA A 355 -14.48 0.92 23.95
C ALA A 355 -15.18 2.28 23.77
N ILE A 356 -16.47 2.26 23.42
CA ILE A 356 -17.21 3.46 23.01
C ILE A 356 -18.46 3.74 23.85
N GLY A 357 -18.77 2.88 24.84
CA GLY A 357 -19.94 3.07 25.71
C GLY A 357 -21.25 2.99 24.92
N ASP A 358 -22.06 4.01 25.06
CA ASP A 358 -23.35 4.15 24.40
C ASP A 358 -23.27 5.09 23.16
N ASP A 359 -22.06 5.38 22.65
CA ASP A 359 -21.90 6.17 21.43
C ASP A 359 -22.62 5.49 20.24
N GLU A 360 -23.23 6.28 19.40
CA GLU A 360 -23.91 5.81 18.20
C GLU A 360 -22.89 5.25 17.18
N VAL A 361 -23.22 4.08 16.62
CA VAL A 361 -22.40 3.43 15.59
C VAL A 361 -22.78 3.94 14.21
N ILE A 362 -21.77 4.39 13.45
CA ILE A 362 -21.93 4.83 12.07
C ILE A 362 -22.20 3.62 11.19
N THR A 363 -23.35 3.61 10.53
CA THR A 363 -23.81 2.53 9.63
C THR A 363 -23.88 2.98 8.17
N CYS A 364 -23.94 4.29 7.92
CA CYS A 364 -23.86 4.87 6.57
C CYS A 364 -22.40 4.83 6.06
N ARG A 365 -22.18 5.31 4.84
CA ARG A 365 -20.84 5.59 4.32
C ARG A 365 -20.22 6.73 5.14
N PRO A 366 -19.08 6.53 5.83
CA PRO A 366 -18.57 7.56 6.74
C PRO A 366 -18.25 8.90 6.07
N ALA A 367 -17.85 8.88 4.80
CA ALA A 367 -17.57 10.09 4.04
C ALA A 367 -18.80 10.98 3.81
N ASP A 368 -20.02 10.43 3.86
CA ASP A 368 -21.26 11.21 3.75
C ASP A 368 -21.50 12.15 4.95
N LEU A 369 -20.75 11.94 6.03
CA LEU A 369 -20.76 12.80 7.23
C LEU A 369 -19.69 13.90 7.18
N ILE A 370 -18.90 13.97 6.12
CA ILE A 370 -17.80 14.94 5.97
C ILE A 370 -18.22 16.01 4.95
N GLU A 371 -18.29 17.25 5.41
CA GLU A 371 -18.55 18.39 4.53
C GLU A 371 -17.35 18.61 3.57
N PRO A 372 -17.57 19.23 2.39
CA PRO A 372 -16.49 19.56 1.45
C PRO A 372 -15.34 20.33 2.12
N GLU A 373 -14.11 19.82 1.99
CA GLU A 373 -12.93 20.34 2.68
C GLU A 373 -12.03 21.21 1.81
N LEU A 374 -12.03 21.07 0.47
CA LEU A 374 -11.15 21.83 -0.42
C LEU A 374 -11.25 23.35 -0.30
N PRO A 375 -12.46 23.95 -0.18
CA PRO A 375 -12.56 25.40 -0.01
C PRO A 375 -11.80 25.90 1.22
N LYS A 376 -11.86 25.15 2.33
CA LYS A 376 -11.11 25.43 3.56
C LYS A 376 -9.60 25.37 3.33
N TYR A 377 -9.11 24.27 2.72
CA TYR A 377 -7.67 24.11 2.48
C TYR A 377 -7.11 25.14 1.50
N ARG A 378 -7.88 25.54 0.49
CA ARG A 378 -7.50 26.66 -0.42
C ARG A 378 -7.37 27.98 0.31
N GLU A 379 -8.27 28.29 1.24
CA GLU A 379 -8.17 29.52 2.04
C GLU A 379 -7.00 29.48 3.02
N GLU A 380 -6.78 28.34 3.70
CA GLU A 380 -5.66 28.14 4.65
C GLU A 380 -4.29 28.23 3.95
N THR A 381 -4.21 27.84 2.68
CA THR A 381 -2.96 27.88 1.90
C THR A 381 -2.81 29.10 1.02
N LYS A 382 -3.73 30.05 1.11
CA LYS A 382 -3.74 31.28 0.30
C LYS A 382 -2.45 32.09 0.49
N GLY A 383 -1.78 32.37 -0.62
CA GLY A 383 -0.49 33.08 -0.63
C GLY A 383 0.75 32.23 -0.37
N ILE A 384 0.57 30.95 -0.01
CA ILE A 384 1.66 29.99 0.19
C ILE A 384 1.66 28.88 -0.88
N ALA A 385 0.48 28.35 -1.21
CA ALA A 385 0.35 27.38 -2.30
C ALA A 385 0.61 28.04 -3.66
N LYS A 386 1.36 27.37 -4.52
CA LYS A 386 1.66 27.80 -5.90
C LYS A 386 0.84 27.06 -6.94
N SER A 387 0.22 25.94 -6.54
CA SER A 387 -0.60 25.07 -7.39
C SER A 387 -1.63 24.33 -6.57
N GLU A 388 -2.57 23.65 -7.24
CA GLU A 388 -3.56 22.80 -6.60
C GLU A 388 -2.91 21.55 -5.95
N GLU A 389 -1.77 21.08 -6.47
CA GLU A 389 -0.99 20.01 -5.88
C GLU A 389 -0.42 20.41 -4.50
N ASP A 390 -0.07 21.70 -4.33
CA ASP A 390 0.32 22.23 -3.02
C ASP A 390 -0.84 22.22 -2.03
N VAL A 391 -2.05 22.59 -2.47
CA VAL A 391 -3.27 22.53 -1.65
C VAL A 391 -3.54 21.11 -1.21
N LEU A 392 -3.45 20.13 -2.12
CA LEU A 392 -3.62 18.71 -1.82
C LEU A 392 -2.53 18.19 -0.87
N SER A 393 -1.27 18.61 -1.08
CA SER A 393 -0.17 18.23 -0.18
C SER A 393 -0.43 18.73 1.25
N TYR A 394 -0.95 19.96 1.38
CA TYR A 394 -1.33 20.51 2.67
C TYR A 394 -2.54 19.79 3.27
N ALA A 395 -3.56 19.48 2.50
CA ALA A 395 -4.73 18.73 2.96
C ALA A 395 -4.37 17.36 3.54
N LEU A 396 -3.41 16.68 2.89
CA LEU A 396 -2.95 15.34 3.29
C LEU A 396 -1.94 15.39 4.44
N PHE A 397 -0.99 16.32 4.41
CA PHE A 397 0.15 16.40 5.33
C PHE A 397 0.45 17.84 5.75
N PRO A 398 -0.43 18.52 6.50
CA PRO A 398 -0.35 19.96 6.75
C PRO A 398 0.97 20.41 7.37
N GLN A 399 1.51 19.66 8.34
CA GLN A 399 2.76 20.03 9.02
C GLN A 399 3.98 19.91 8.09
N VAL A 400 4.05 18.82 7.32
CA VAL A 400 5.16 18.54 6.39
C VAL A 400 5.11 19.52 5.22
N ALA A 401 3.93 19.72 4.64
CA ALA A 401 3.73 20.66 3.52
C ALA A 401 4.07 22.10 3.93
N SER A 402 3.62 22.57 5.11
CA SER A 402 3.94 23.90 5.61
C SER A 402 5.46 24.12 5.74
N LYS A 403 6.16 23.17 6.36
CA LYS A 403 7.61 23.21 6.51
C LYS A 403 8.32 23.23 5.13
N PHE A 404 7.84 22.40 4.20
CA PHE A 404 8.36 22.38 2.83
C PHE A 404 8.13 23.75 2.14
N PHE A 405 6.94 24.33 2.24
CA PHE A 405 6.62 25.65 1.61
C PHE A 405 7.52 26.77 2.14
N GLU A 406 7.91 26.74 3.42
CA GLU A 406 8.84 27.70 4.01
C GLU A 406 10.28 27.59 3.48
N THR A 407 10.66 26.39 3.05
CA THR A 407 12.05 26.07 2.72
C THR A 407 12.32 25.92 1.22
N ARG A 408 11.30 25.59 0.40
CA ARG A 408 11.45 25.25 -1.03
C ARG A 408 12.10 26.34 -1.89
N ASP A 409 11.98 27.62 -1.50
CA ASP A 409 12.56 28.76 -2.23
C ASP A 409 13.91 29.22 -1.63
N LYS A 410 14.32 28.64 -0.51
CA LYS A 410 15.63 28.92 0.07
C LYS A 410 16.68 28.16 -0.76
N LYS A 411 17.57 28.88 -1.41
CA LYS A 411 18.75 28.26 -2.02
C LYS A 411 19.48 27.48 -0.92
N VAL A 412 19.58 26.17 -1.07
CA VAL A 412 20.51 25.37 -0.28
C VAL A 412 21.90 25.88 -0.68
N GLU A 413 22.53 26.70 0.17
CA GLU A 413 23.95 26.93 0.07
C GLU A 413 24.63 25.57 0.33
N THR A 414 24.93 24.86 -0.74
CA THR A 414 25.84 23.73 -0.68
C THR A 414 27.20 24.29 -0.26
N THR A 415 27.46 24.30 1.04
CA THR A 415 28.82 24.44 1.55
C THR A 415 29.55 23.16 1.13
N VAL A 416 30.13 23.20 -0.06
CA VAL A 416 31.10 22.20 -0.50
C VAL A 416 32.25 22.26 0.52
N PRO A 417 32.53 21.20 1.29
CA PRO A 417 33.71 21.18 2.14
C PRO A 417 34.93 21.39 1.24
N LYS A 418 35.74 22.42 1.48
CA LYS A 418 37.02 22.59 0.80
C LYS A 418 37.80 21.31 0.97
N ALA A 419 38.03 20.59 -0.13
CA ALA A 419 38.83 19.42 -0.17
C ALA A 419 40.28 19.76 0.28
N THR A 420 40.67 19.22 1.41
CA THR A 420 42.05 19.09 1.75
C THR A 420 42.67 18.02 0.82
N THR A 421 43.73 18.42 0.16
CA THR A 421 44.53 17.71 -0.81
C THR A 421 44.69 16.21 -0.55
N GLY A 422 44.30 15.36 -1.52
CA GLY A 422 44.82 14.01 -1.66
C GLY A 422 43.85 12.91 -2.09
N VAL A 423 42.53 13.10 -2.12
CA VAL A 423 41.60 12.06 -2.58
C VAL A 423 40.67 12.65 -3.65
N ARG A 424 40.76 12.14 -4.88
CA ARG A 424 39.78 12.44 -5.92
C ARG A 424 38.46 11.71 -5.57
N THR A 425 37.56 12.41 -4.93
CA THR A 425 36.16 11.98 -4.83
C THR A 425 35.49 12.38 -6.13
N ILE A 426 35.10 11.42 -6.94
CA ILE A 426 34.24 11.66 -8.12
C ILE A 426 32.85 11.82 -7.58
N PHE A 427 32.40 13.07 -7.46
CA PHE A 427 30.98 13.35 -7.31
C PHE A 427 30.32 13.13 -8.68
N VAL A 428 29.45 12.16 -8.79
CA VAL A 428 28.52 12.07 -9.91
C VAL A 428 27.40 13.05 -9.59
N GLU A 429 27.59 14.33 -9.92
CA GLU A 429 26.52 15.27 -10.11
C GLU A 429 25.86 14.87 -11.43
N ASP A 430 24.77 14.17 -11.33
CA ASP A 430 23.68 14.06 -12.28
C ASP A 430 22.87 12.82 -11.96
N PHE A 431 22.02 12.94 -10.97
CA PHE A 431 20.78 12.16 -10.95
C PHE A 431 19.62 13.13 -11.25
N GLY A 432 19.57 13.59 -12.50
CA GLY A 432 18.36 14.07 -13.09
C GLY A 432 17.43 12.89 -13.32
N LEU A 433 16.70 12.43 -12.32
CA LEU A 433 15.51 11.58 -12.38
C LEU A 433 14.52 12.03 -11.33
#